data_9f2be24d0fdb70f82699358cd26e312d
#
_entry.id   9f2be24d0fdb70f82699358cd26e312d
#
_cell.length_a   1.000
_cell.length_b   1.000
_cell.length_c   1.000
_cell.angle_alpha   90.00
_cell.angle_beta   90.00
_cell.angle_gamma   90.00
#
_symmetry.space_group_name_H-M   'P 1'
#
loop_
_entity.id
_entity.type
_entity.pdbx_description
1 polymer ?
#
loop_
_entity_poly.entity_id
_entity_poly.type
_entity_poly.pdbx_seq_one_letter_code
_entity_poly.pdbx_strand_id
1 'polypeptide(L)'
;MQPDEKSGGAICTNDLISVSLKYEIKRLSIKGKIIMFGKKSFGGGVELLVVGLGNPDKKYENTRHNAGWLAIDAIADSLDCRVDRVKFKSYVGECTIAGKKVMLMKPTTYMNNSGQAVVEAMNFYKIPPENVIVLFDDISLDVGRMRIRSKGSDGGQRGMKSIIYLSGSDMFPRIKIGIGAKPTPEWELADWVLSKFSADEQKKLSAVFENAVKAVELMADGKIDRAMNLFN
;
A
#
# COMPACT_ATOMS: atom_id res chain seq x y z
N MET A 1 -31.03 -44.81 -47.33
CA MET A 1 -30.66 -45.83 -46.36
C MET A 1 -29.83 -45.09 -45.29
N GLN A 2 -30.51 -44.61 -44.22
CA GLN A 2 -29.92 -44.31 -42.94
C GLN A 2 -29.48 -45.65 -42.29
N PRO A 3 -28.71 -45.70 -41.20
CA PRO A 3 -28.71 -44.80 -40.04
C PRO A 3 -27.31 -44.41 -39.47
N ASP A 4 -27.25 -43.35 -38.67
CA ASP A 4 -27.05 -43.19 -37.21
C ASP A 4 -25.74 -43.74 -36.68
N GLU A 5 -24.97 -43.06 -35.88
CA GLU A 5 -25.16 -42.52 -34.51
C GLU A 5 -23.90 -41.76 -34.05
N LYS A 6 -24.14 -40.62 -33.42
CA LYS A 6 -23.72 -40.15 -32.10
C LYS A 6 -22.35 -40.54 -31.55
N SER A 7 -21.60 -39.54 -31.21
CA SER A 7 -21.06 -39.23 -29.87
C SER A 7 -20.05 -38.11 -30.01
N GLY A 8 -20.15 -37.04 -29.39
CA GLY A 8 -20.13 -36.82 -28.00
C GLY A 8 -19.05 -35.79 -27.77
N GLY A 9 -19.45 -34.53 -27.61
CA GLY A 9 -18.58 -33.40 -27.46
C GLY A 9 -17.71 -33.51 -26.19
N ALA A 10 -16.49 -33.08 -26.33
CA ALA A 10 -15.71 -32.63 -25.20
C ALA A 10 -15.40 -31.15 -25.44
N ILE A 11 -16.19 -30.32 -24.80
CA ILE A 11 -15.91 -28.90 -24.68
C ILE A 11 -14.74 -28.79 -23.68
N CYS A 12 -13.56 -28.52 -24.20
CA CYS A 12 -12.45 -28.07 -23.36
C CYS A 12 -12.74 -26.63 -22.93
N THR A 13 -13.41 -26.49 -21.80
CA THR A 13 -13.42 -25.24 -21.05
C THR A 13 -12.07 -25.09 -20.39
N ASN A 14 -11.17 -24.35 -21.05
CA ASN A 14 -10.02 -23.77 -20.37
C ASN A 14 -10.55 -22.69 -19.44
N ASP A 15 -10.90 -23.10 -18.21
CA ASP A 15 -11.11 -22.23 -17.10
C ASP A 15 -9.82 -21.43 -16.84
N LEU A 16 -9.89 -20.18 -17.20
CA LEU A 16 -8.98 -19.14 -16.73
C LEU A 16 -9.13 -19.07 -15.22
N ILE A 17 -8.32 -19.84 -14.53
CA ILE A 17 -8.11 -19.64 -13.08
C ILE A 17 -7.38 -18.31 -12.94
N SER A 18 -8.17 -17.24 -12.79
CA SER A 18 -7.66 -16.01 -12.23
C SER A 18 -7.24 -16.33 -10.80
N VAL A 19 -5.94 -16.55 -10.60
CA VAL A 19 -5.34 -16.67 -9.27
C VAL A 19 -5.39 -15.27 -8.65
N SER A 20 -6.58 -14.88 -8.20
CA SER A 20 -6.71 -13.90 -7.13
C SER A 20 -6.11 -14.56 -5.91
N LEU A 21 -4.87 -14.23 -5.56
CA LEU A 21 -4.30 -14.56 -4.27
C LEU A 21 -5.12 -13.85 -3.19
N LYS A 22 -6.24 -14.46 -2.79
CA LYS A 22 -6.88 -14.17 -1.52
C LYS A 22 -5.89 -14.65 -0.46
N TYR A 23 -5.23 -13.71 0.19
CA TYR A 23 -4.56 -14.00 1.44
C TYR A 23 -5.63 -14.57 2.39
N GLU A 24 -5.62 -15.87 2.63
CA GLU A 24 -6.34 -16.46 3.74
C GLU A 24 -5.70 -15.99 5.04
N ILE A 25 -6.10 -14.82 5.49
CA ILE A 25 -5.86 -14.39 6.85
C ILE A 25 -6.75 -15.31 7.72
N LYS A 26 -6.15 -16.39 8.27
CA LYS A 26 -6.77 -17.15 9.36
C LYS A 26 -7.13 -16.13 10.44
N ARG A 27 -8.43 -15.92 10.63
CA ARG A 27 -8.97 -15.21 11.78
C ARG A 27 -8.47 -15.91 13.04
N LEU A 28 -7.37 -15.41 13.60
CA LEU A 28 -7.01 -15.71 14.98
C LEU A 28 -8.04 -15.00 15.87
N SER A 29 -8.99 -15.76 16.34
CA SER A 29 -9.93 -15.34 17.38
C SER A 29 -9.12 -15.05 18.66
N ILE A 30 -8.73 -13.82 18.84
CA ILE A 30 -8.27 -13.32 20.14
C ILE A 30 -9.52 -13.06 20.97
N LYS A 31 -9.70 -13.86 22.02
CA LYS A 31 -10.78 -13.78 23.00
C LYS A 31 -11.05 -12.34 23.42
N GLY A 32 -12.28 -11.89 23.14
CA GLY A 32 -13.01 -11.03 24.06
C GLY A 32 -12.75 -9.55 24.04
N LYS A 33 -12.72 -8.87 22.85
CA LYS A 33 -13.21 -7.48 22.75
C LYS A 33 -13.75 -7.27 21.34
N ILE A 34 -15.07 -7.38 21.20
CA ILE A 34 -15.79 -6.80 20.07
C ILE A 34 -15.66 -5.29 20.23
N ILE A 35 -14.72 -4.69 19.50
CA ILE A 35 -14.71 -3.24 19.34
C ILE A 35 -15.83 -2.96 18.35
N MET A 36 -16.99 -2.59 18.88
CA MET A 36 -18.10 -2.08 18.08
C MET A 36 -17.67 -0.74 17.50
N PHE A 37 -17.22 -0.75 16.25
CA PHE A 37 -17.04 0.48 15.50
C PHE A 37 -18.42 1.07 15.18
N GLY A 38 -18.90 1.90 16.09
CA GLY A 38 -20.09 2.69 15.86
C GLY A 38 -19.84 3.61 14.68
N LYS A 39 -20.71 3.54 13.65
CA LYS A 39 -20.84 4.56 12.62
C LYS A 39 -21.22 5.88 13.28
N LYS A 40 -20.27 6.65 13.78
CA LYS A 40 -20.47 8.08 14.06
C LYS A 40 -20.09 8.83 12.81
N SER A 41 -21.07 9.34 12.07
CA SER A 41 -20.92 10.40 11.09
C SER A 41 -20.36 11.63 11.82
N PHE A 42 -19.05 11.77 11.81
CA PHE A 42 -18.41 13.00 12.24
C PHE A 42 -18.43 13.98 11.08
N GLY A 43 -19.05 15.14 11.26
CA GLY A 43 -19.04 16.29 10.35
C GLY A 43 -17.67 16.97 10.30
N GLY A 44 -16.57 16.24 10.23
CA GLY A 44 -15.21 16.72 10.12
C GLY A 44 -14.56 16.22 8.81
N GLY A 45 -13.72 17.05 8.18
CA GLY A 45 -12.92 16.64 7.02
C GLY A 45 -11.89 15.55 7.36
N VAL A 46 -11.21 15.01 6.33
CA VAL A 46 -10.09 14.08 6.51
C VAL A 46 -8.98 14.76 7.31
N GLU A 47 -8.44 14.09 8.31
CA GLU A 47 -7.44 14.60 9.25
C GLU A 47 -6.04 14.05 8.98
N LEU A 48 -5.97 12.88 8.32
CA LEU A 48 -4.74 12.15 8.05
C LEU A 48 -4.80 11.52 6.65
N LEU A 49 -3.71 11.59 5.90
CA LEU A 49 -3.52 10.82 4.68
C LEU A 49 -2.56 9.65 4.95
N VAL A 50 -2.90 8.48 4.43
CA VAL A 50 -2.01 7.31 4.36
C VAL A 50 -1.84 6.94 2.90
N VAL A 51 -0.66 7.20 2.37
CA VAL A 51 -0.37 7.16 0.93
C VAL A 51 0.58 6.00 0.62
N GLY A 52 0.18 5.07 -0.21
CA GLY A 52 1.06 4.05 -0.77
C GLY A 52 1.53 4.45 -2.16
N LEU A 53 2.85 4.44 -2.39
CA LEU A 53 3.41 4.76 -3.70
C LEU A 53 3.42 3.52 -4.59
N GLY A 54 3.16 3.73 -5.89
CA GLY A 54 3.10 2.67 -6.91
C GLY A 54 2.70 3.23 -8.28
N ASN A 55 2.57 2.34 -9.25
CA ASN A 55 2.15 2.63 -10.62
C ASN A 55 0.81 1.93 -10.94
N PRO A 56 -0.11 2.56 -11.69
CA PRO A 56 -1.49 2.10 -11.82
C PRO A 56 -1.71 0.95 -12.80
N ASP A 57 -0.81 0.73 -13.78
CA ASP A 57 -1.06 -0.24 -14.83
C ASP A 57 -0.94 -1.68 -14.30
N LYS A 58 -1.76 -2.59 -14.83
CA LYS A 58 -1.78 -4.02 -14.50
C LYS A 58 -0.40 -4.70 -14.60
N LYS A 59 0.46 -4.26 -15.53
CA LYS A 59 1.82 -4.79 -15.68
C LYS A 59 2.72 -4.56 -14.45
N TYR A 60 2.40 -3.54 -13.62
CA TYR A 60 3.12 -3.21 -12.39
C TYR A 60 2.53 -3.86 -11.13
N GLU A 61 1.42 -4.57 -11.28
CA GLU A 61 0.81 -5.30 -10.19
C GLU A 61 1.81 -6.31 -9.60
N ASN A 62 1.94 -6.31 -8.28
CA ASN A 62 2.89 -7.16 -7.53
C ASN A 62 4.37 -6.93 -7.85
N THR A 63 4.74 -5.77 -8.44
CA THR A 63 6.15 -5.39 -8.58
C THR A 63 6.70 -4.80 -7.28
N ARG A 64 8.02 -4.81 -7.14
CA ARG A 64 8.73 -4.24 -5.99
C ARG A 64 8.40 -2.76 -5.80
N HIS A 65 8.28 -2.02 -6.90
CA HIS A 65 7.95 -0.59 -6.87
C HIS A 65 6.49 -0.30 -6.42
N ASN A 66 5.63 -1.33 -6.43
CA ASN A 66 4.26 -1.24 -5.91
C ASN A 66 4.13 -1.69 -4.45
N ALA A 67 5.24 -1.88 -3.71
CA ALA A 67 5.21 -2.29 -2.31
C ALA A 67 4.35 -1.35 -1.43
N GLY A 68 4.34 -0.04 -1.74
CA GLY A 68 3.46 0.92 -1.06
C GLY A 68 1.98 0.66 -1.35
N TRP A 69 1.60 0.35 -2.57
CA TRP A 69 0.22 0.01 -2.93
C TRP A 69 -0.24 -1.27 -2.24
N LEU A 70 0.61 -2.32 -2.25
CA LEU A 70 0.33 -3.59 -1.56
C LEU A 70 0.12 -3.38 -0.06
N ALA A 71 0.89 -2.49 0.55
CA ALA A 71 0.71 -2.15 1.96
C ALA A 71 -0.63 -1.42 2.21
N ILE A 72 -1.05 -0.52 1.31
CA ILE A 72 -2.39 0.12 1.41
C ILE A 72 -3.50 -0.92 1.28
N ASP A 73 -3.36 -1.89 0.37
CA ASP A 73 -4.36 -2.96 0.24
C ASP A 73 -4.46 -3.78 1.53
N ALA A 74 -3.34 -4.15 2.15
CA ALA A 74 -3.33 -4.85 3.43
C ALA A 74 -3.94 -4.02 4.59
N ILE A 75 -3.68 -2.71 4.63
CA ILE A 75 -4.29 -1.80 5.60
C ILE A 75 -5.81 -1.72 5.37
N ALA A 76 -6.23 -1.58 4.13
CA ALA A 76 -7.64 -1.49 3.74
C ALA A 76 -8.40 -2.77 4.12
N ASP A 77 -7.82 -3.94 3.82
CA ASP A 77 -8.39 -5.25 4.16
C ASP A 77 -8.52 -5.41 5.69
N SER A 78 -7.52 -4.98 6.46
CA SER A 78 -7.56 -5.06 7.92
C SER A 78 -8.66 -4.20 8.56
N LEU A 79 -9.08 -3.13 7.87
CA LEU A 79 -10.08 -2.16 8.33
C LEU A 79 -11.44 -2.34 7.66
N ASP A 80 -11.63 -3.39 6.85
CA ASP A 80 -12.83 -3.59 6.01
C ASP A 80 -13.18 -2.33 5.20
N CYS A 81 -12.15 -1.67 4.65
CA CYS A 81 -12.24 -0.44 3.87
C CYS A 81 -11.99 -0.74 2.39
N ARG A 82 -12.73 -0.07 1.49
CA ARG A 82 -12.50 -0.15 0.05
C ARG A 82 -11.72 1.06 -0.44
N VAL A 83 -10.68 0.83 -1.26
CA VAL A 83 -9.86 1.87 -1.89
C VAL A 83 -10.10 1.82 -3.40
N ASP A 84 -11.32 2.14 -3.81
CA ASP A 84 -11.83 2.00 -5.19
C ASP A 84 -12.44 3.29 -5.77
N ARG A 85 -12.66 4.32 -4.94
CA ARG A 85 -13.17 5.62 -5.43
C ARG A 85 -12.04 6.41 -6.07
N VAL A 86 -12.32 7.09 -7.18
CA VAL A 86 -11.35 7.94 -7.88
C VAL A 86 -11.49 9.38 -7.39
N LYS A 87 -10.45 9.92 -6.75
CA LYS A 87 -10.34 11.32 -6.32
C LYS A 87 -8.88 11.75 -6.25
N PHE A 88 -8.57 13.02 -6.49
CA PHE A 88 -7.19 13.53 -6.44
C PHE A 88 -6.21 12.71 -7.27
N LYS A 89 -6.59 12.33 -8.50
CA LYS A 89 -5.77 11.48 -9.37
C LYS A 89 -5.27 10.22 -8.65
N SER A 90 -6.13 9.59 -7.84
CA SER A 90 -5.79 8.43 -7.01
C SER A 90 -7.00 7.53 -6.82
N TYR A 91 -6.76 6.26 -6.53
CA TYR A 91 -7.75 5.44 -5.85
C TYR A 91 -7.74 5.78 -4.38
N VAL A 92 -8.91 6.02 -3.79
CA VAL A 92 -9.04 6.43 -2.39
C VAL A 92 -10.11 5.64 -1.66
N GLY A 93 -9.89 5.45 -0.36
CA GLY A 93 -10.85 4.92 0.60
C GLY A 93 -10.83 5.76 1.87
N GLU A 94 -11.98 5.94 2.54
CA GLU A 94 -12.05 6.65 3.81
C GLU A 94 -12.38 5.66 4.92
N CYS A 95 -11.62 5.71 6.01
CA CYS A 95 -11.79 4.88 7.19
C CYS A 95 -11.52 5.69 8.46
N THR A 96 -11.65 5.05 9.61
CA THR A 96 -11.29 5.63 10.91
C THR A 96 -10.17 4.82 11.53
N ILE A 97 -9.05 5.49 11.86
CA ILE A 97 -7.89 4.90 12.54
C ILE A 97 -7.60 5.74 13.79
N ALA A 98 -7.51 5.10 14.94
CA ALA A 98 -7.27 5.77 16.23
C ALA A 98 -8.22 6.96 16.48
N GLY A 99 -9.47 6.85 16.05
CA GLY A 99 -10.50 7.88 16.21
C GLY A 99 -10.44 9.04 15.21
N LYS A 100 -9.43 9.09 14.33
CA LYS A 100 -9.28 10.10 13.28
C LYS A 100 -9.88 9.64 11.96
N LYS A 101 -10.43 10.57 11.19
CA LYS A 101 -10.88 10.32 9.83
C LYS A 101 -9.67 10.31 8.89
N VAL A 102 -9.38 9.14 8.32
CA VAL A 102 -8.21 8.85 7.50
C VAL A 102 -8.62 8.58 6.06
N MET A 103 -7.85 9.10 5.11
CA MET A 103 -7.95 8.71 3.71
C MET A 103 -6.77 7.81 3.36
N LEU A 104 -7.05 6.59 2.94
CA LEU A 104 -6.10 5.70 2.28
C LEU A 104 -6.03 6.10 0.80
N MET A 105 -4.81 6.19 0.25
CA MET A 105 -4.60 6.78 -1.06
C MET A 105 -3.55 6.02 -1.87
N LYS A 106 -3.90 5.67 -3.12
CA LYS A 106 -3.02 5.04 -4.12
C LYS A 106 -2.94 5.97 -5.33
N PRO A 107 -1.91 6.85 -5.45
CA PRO A 107 -1.75 7.77 -6.58
C PRO A 107 -1.69 7.03 -7.92
N THR A 108 -2.41 7.55 -8.94
CA THR A 108 -2.42 6.99 -10.30
C THR A 108 -1.62 7.83 -11.31
N THR A 109 -0.85 8.81 -10.83
CA THR A 109 -0.05 9.75 -11.62
C THR A 109 1.30 9.18 -12.07
N TYR A 110 1.52 7.88 -11.92
CA TYR A 110 2.81 7.21 -11.97
C TYR A 110 3.81 7.72 -10.91
N MET A 111 4.80 6.88 -10.59
CA MET A 111 5.73 7.10 -9.49
C MET A 111 6.37 8.50 -9.52
N ASN A 112 6.89 8.92 -10.66
CA ASN A 112 7.61 10.21 -10.79
C ASN A 112 6.72 11.45 -10.53
N ASN A 113 5.40 11.30 -10.58
CA ASN A 113 4.43 12.38 -10.46
C ASN A 113 3.52 12.21 -9.23
N SER A 114 3.86 11.31 -8.29
CA SER A 114 3.04 11.03 -7.10
C SER A 114 2.71 12.28 -6.28
N GLY A 115 3.62 13.25 -6.26
CA GLY A 115 3.43 14.52 -5.55
C GLY A 115 2.24 15.35 -6.07
N GLN A 116 1.87 15.25 -7.37
CA GLN A 116 0.72 15.96 -7.90
C GLN A 116 -0.58 15.53 -7.20
N ALA A 117 -0.74 14.23 -7.01
CA ALA A 117 -1.90 13.66 -6.36
C ALA A 117 -1.94 13.97 -4.86
N VAL A 118 -0.80 13.77 -4.19
CA VAL A 118 -0.68 13.95 -2.73
C VAL A 118 -0.88 15.41 -2.33
N VAL A 119 -0.21 16.35 -3.02
CA VAL A 119 -0.31 17.80 -2.72
C VAL A 119 -1.71 18.32 -3.03
N GLU A 120 -2.38 17.81 -4.08
CA GLU A 120 -3.78 18.17 -4.37
C GLU A 120 -4.70 17.79 -3.19
N ALA A 121 -4.55 16.58 -2.65
CA ALA A 121 -5.34 16.13 -1.49
C ALA A 121 -4.99 16.91 -0.21
N MET A 122 -3.70 17.17 0.06
CA MET A 122 -3.23 17.98 1.18
C MET A 122 -3.86 19.37 1.17
N ASN A 123 -3.82 20.05 0.02
CA ASN A 123 -4.35 21.41 -0.14
C ASN A 123 -5.87 21.43 0.04
N PHE A 124 -6.58 20.45 -0.50
CA PHE A 124 -8.03 20.36 -0.41
C PHE A 124 -8.51 20.21 1.04
N TYR A 125 -7.87 19.30 1.81
CA TYR A 125 -8.23 19.06 3.21
C TYR A 125 -7.45 19.91 4.21
N LYS A 126 -6.50 20.74 3.74
CA LYS A 126 -5.60 21.56 4.56
C LYS A 126 -4.78 20.70 5.54
N ILE A 127 -4.30 19.55 5.06
CA ILE A 127 -3.52 18.62 5.85
C ILE A 127 -2.04 19.00 5.77
N PRO A 128 -1.36 19.23 6.92
CA PRO A 128 0.07 19.52 6.93
C PRO A 128 0.89 18.24 6.63
N PRO A 129 2.16 18.38 6.18
CA PRO A 129 3.04 17.25 5.84
C PRO A 129 3.17 16.21 6.94
N GLU A 130 3.18 16.62 8.20
CA GLU A 130 3.30 15.75 9.38
C GLU A 130 2.11 14.80 9.55
N ASN A 131 0.98 15.14 8.95
CA ASN A 131 -0.23 14.32 8.91
C ASN A 131 -0.39 13.55 7.59
N VAL A 132 0.70 13.27 6.87
CA VAL A 132 0.73 12.45 5.66
C VAL A 132 1.74 11.33 5.85
N ILE A 133 1.27 10.11 6.09
CA ILE A 133 2.12 8.92 6.21
C ILE A 133 2.33 8.34 4.82
N VAL A 134 3.60 8.21 4.38
CA VAL A 134 3.93 7.70 3.03
C VAL A 134 4.59 6.32 3.14
N LEU A 135 4.02 5.33 2.45
CA LEU A 135 4.55 3.96 2.36
C LEU A 135 5.16 3.76 0.98
N PHE A 136 6.41 3.26 0.91
CA PHE A 136 7.12 3.06 -0.36
C PHE A 136 8.26 2.03 -0.25
N ASP A 137 8.75 1.57 -1.39
CA ASP A 137 9.83 0.62 -1.55
C ASP A 137 11.21 1.21 -1.20
N ASP A 138 12.06 0.43 -0.54
CA ASP A 138 13.45 0.81 -0.23
C ASP A 138 14.41 -0.34 -0.56
N ILE A 139 15.36 -0.08 -1.47
CA ILE A 139 16.38 -1.03 -1.92
C ILE A 139 17.49 -1.27 -0.90
N SER A 140 17.61 -0.40 0.10
CA SER A 140 18.64 -0.52 1.15
C SER A 140 18.21 -1.44 2.29
N LEU A 141 16.97 -1.94 2.26
CA LEU A 141 16.41 -2.86 3.24
C LEU A 141 16.12 -4.21 2.59
N ASP A 142 16.49 -5.27 3.28
CA ASP A 142 16.17 -6.62 2.84
C ASP A 142 14.65 -6.87 2.79
N VAL A 143 14.22 -7.77 1.91
CA VAL A 143 12.82 -8.22 1.87
C VAL A 143 12.44 -8.89 3.19
N GLY A 144 11.32 -8.43 3.76
CA GLY A 144 10.90 -8.85 5.09
C GLY A 144 11.29 -7.86 6.20
N ARG A 145 11.91 -6.75 5.83
CA ARG A 145 12.22 -5.65 6.76
C ARG A 145 11.43 -4.40 6.40
N MET A 146 11.16 -3.59 7.40
CA MET A 146 10.62 -2.24 7.24
C MET A 146 11.37 -1.25 8.11
N ARG A 147 11.23 0.03 7.79
CA ARG A 147 11.83 1.10 8.59
C ARG A 147 10.93 2.33 8.61
N ILE A 148 10.67 2.85 9.80
CA ILE A 148 9.87 4.05 10.02
C ILE A 148 10.79 5.23 10.29
N ARG A 149 10.44 6.39 9.72
CA ARG A 149 11.08 7.68 9.99
C ARG A 149 10.02 8.76 10.11
N SER A 150 10.23 9.73 11.00
CA SER A 150 9.33 10.87 11.17
C SER A 150 9.46 11.89 10.04
N LYS A 151 10.65 12.01 9.42
CA LYS A 151 10.97 12.93 8.32
C LYS A 151 12.25 12.50 7.59
N GLY A 152 12.63 13.22 6.55
CA GLY A 152 13.93 13.06 5.87
C GLY A 152 13.85 13.16 4.35
N SER A 153 14.97 13.04 3.66
CA SER A 153 15.09 13.09 2.21
C SER A 153 14.35 11.94 1.51
N ASP A 154 14.29 12.00 0.19
CA ASP A 154 13.66 10.98 -0.65
C ASP A 154 14.38 9.62 -0.66
N GLY A 155 15.67 9.60 -0.30
CA GLY A 155 16.48 8.38 -0.30
C GLY A 155 16.61 7.73 -1.70
N GLY A 156 16.47 8.53 -2.78
CA GLY A 156 16.51 8.06 -4.17
C GLY A 156 15.18 7.53 -4.69
N GLN A 157 14.13 7.46 -3.86
CA GLN A 157 12.80 7.02 -4.29
C GLN A 157 12.07 8.16 -5.02
N ARG A 158 11.76 7.94 -6.32
CA ARG A 158 11.28 9.00 -7.21
C ARG A 158 9.92 9.57 -6.83
N GLY A 159 9.03 8.75 -6.28
CA GLY A 159 7.71 9.20 -5.83
C GLY A 159 7.83 10.10 -4.60
N MET A 160 8.67 9.73 -3.63
CA MET A 160 8.96 10.55 -2.46
C MET A 160 9.66 11.86 -2.86
N LYS A 161 10.58 11.83 -3.83
CA LYS A 161 11.20 13.01 -4.41
C LYS A 161 10.15 13.97 -4.99
N SER A 162 9.18 13.44 -5.75
CA SER A 162 8.07 14.22 -6.32
C SER A 162 7.23 14.89 -5.23
N ILE A 163 6.92 14.16 -4.14
CA ILE A 163 6.15 14.68 -3.01
C ILE A 163 6.90 15.83 -2.33
N ILE A 164 8.17 15.61 -1.96
CA ILE A 164 9.01 16.62 -1.30
C ILE A 164 9.17 17.87 -2.17
N TYR A 165 9.44 17.68 -3.47
CA TYR A 165 9.63 18.79 -4.41
C TYR A 165 8.38 19.67 -4.54
N LEU A 166 7.21 19.05 -4.73
CA LEU A 166 5.97 19.80 -4.97
C LEU A 166 5.35 20.36 -3.69
N SER A 167 5.60 19.78 -2.53
CA SER A 167 5.12 20.28 -1.23
C SER A 167 6.05 21.32 -0.61
N GLY A 168 7.32 21.33 -1.02
CA GLY A 168 8.37 22.15 -0.39
C GLY A 168 8.76 21.69 1.02
N SER A 169 8.43 20.45 1.41
CA SER A 169 8.69 19.92 2.77
C SER A 169 9.22 18.48 2.72
N ASP A 170 10.05 18.11 3.69
CA ASP A 170 10.50 16.75 3.95
C ASP A 170 9.92 16.14 5.25
N MET A 171 8.99 16.86 5.88
CA MET A 171 8.39 16.53 7.21
C MET A 171 7.33 15.43 7.13
N PHE A 172 7.42 14.55 6.14
CA PHE A 172 6.49 13.44 5.98
C PHE A 172 6.91 12.23 6.84
N PRO A 173 6.09 11.77 7.78
CA PRO A 173 6.23 10.43 8.36
C PRO A 173 6.17 9.35 7.28
N ARG A 174 7.06 8.36 7.36
CA ARG A 174 7.17 7.36 6.30
C ARG A 174 7.47 5.97 6.82
N ILE A 175 6.95 4.99 6.10
CA ILE A 175 7.24 3.57 6.27
C ILE A 175 7.95 3.10 5.01
N LYS A 176 9.21 2.74 5.13
CA LYS A 176 10.05 2.18 4.08
C LYS A 176 9.90 0.67 4.11
N ILE A 177 9.55 0.06 2.99
CA ILE A 177 9.35 -1.39 2.84
C ILE A 177 10.54 -1.96 2.08
N GLY A 178 11.26 -2.88 2.68
CA GLY A 178 12.43 -3.50 2.08
C GLY A 178 12.08 -4.36 0.87
N ILE A 179 12.74 -4.07 -0.24
CA ILE A 179 12.61 -4.83 -1.49
C ILE A 179 13.91 -5.55 -1.89
N GLY A 180 14.96 -5.41 -1.07
CA GLY A 180 16.28 -5.96 -1.33
C GLY A 180 17.09 -5.17 -2.36
N ALA A 181 18.42 -5.32 -2.30
CA ALA A 181 19.34 -4.76 -3.28
C ALA A 181 19.23 -5.50 -4.62
N LYS A 182 19.74 -4.86 -5.69
CA LYS A 182 19.89 -5.52 -7.00
C LYS A 182 20.70 -6.82 -6.86
N PRO A 183 20.33 -7.89 -7.58
CA PRO A 183 21.06 -9.17 -7.50
C PRO A 183 22.54 -9.04 -7.87
N THR A 184 22.84 -8.25 -8.89
CA THR A 184 24.22 -7.93 -9.32
C THR A 184 24.33 -6.45 -9.69
N PRO A 185 25.56 -5.89 -9.70
CA PRO A 185 25.77 -4.48 -10.07
C PRO A 185 25.30 -4.12 -11.48
N GLU A 186 25.31 -5.08 -12.41
CA GLU A 186 24.95 -4.92 -13.83
C GLU A 186 23.44 -4.73 -14.04
N TRP A 187 22.61 -5.14 -13.09
CA TRP A 187 21.17 -4.90 -13.20
C TRP A 187 20.86 -3.40 -13.20
N GLU A 188 20.06 -2.99 -14.16
CA GLU A 188 19.49 -1.64 -14.11
C GLU A 188 18.52 -1.52 -12.93
N LEU A 189 18.63 -0.40 -12.18
CA LEU A 189 17.77 -0.19 -11.01
C LEU A 189 16.28 -0.16 -11.39
N ALA A 190 15.96 0.41 -12.56
CA ALA A 190 14.59 0.46 -13.06
C ALA A 190 14.00 -0.94 -13.27
N ASP A 191 14.79 -1.86 -13.84
CA ASP A 191 14.33 -3.23 -14.08
C ASP A 191 14.15 -3.99 -12.75
N TRP A 192 15.04 -3.75 -11.78
CA TRP A 192 14.94 -4.35 -10.46
C TRP A 192 13.66 -3.94 -9.74
N VAL A 193 13.38 -2.64 -9.62
CA VAL A 193 12.18 -2.17 -8.92
C VAL A 193 10.88 -2.54 -9.64
N LEU A 194 10.92 -2.72 -10.96
CA LEU A 194 9.78 -3.17 -11.76
C LEU A 194 9.66 -4.70 -11.85
N SER A 195 10.60 -5.46 -11.29
CA SER A 195 10.50 -6.91 -11.19
C SER A 195 9.48 -7.33 -10.13
N LYS A 196 8.93 -8.53 -10.27
CA LYS A 196 7.96 -9.08 -9.32
C LYS A 196 8.66 -9.74 -8.13
N PHE A 197 7.99 -9.76 -6.99
CA PHE A 197 8.41 -10.57 -5.86
C PHE A 197 8.25 -12.06 -6.14
N SER A 198 9.22 -12.88 -5.73
CA SER A 198 9.09 -14.33 -5.71
C SER A 198 8.06 -14.78 -4.65
N ALA A 199 7.62 -16.03 -4.71
CA ALA A 199 6.67 -16.57 -3.75
C ALA A 199 7.20 -16.53 -2.30
N ASP A 200 8.50 -16.78 -2.10
CA ASP A 200 9.12 -16.74 -0.78
C ASP A 200 9.27 -15.30 -0.26
N GLU A 201 9.55 -14.34 -1.15
CA GLU A 201 9.56 -12.92 -0.80
C GLU A 201 8.16 -12.42 -0.43
N GLN A 202 7.12 -12.86 -1.15
CA GLN A 202 5.73 -12.53 -0.82
C GLN A 202 5.34 -13.02 0.59
N LYS A 203 5.76 -14.22 0.98
CA LYS A 203 5.56 -14.72 2.35
C LYS A 203 6.23 -13.84 3.40
N LYS A 204 7.47 -13.36 3.13
CA LYS A 204 8.16 -12.42 4.04
C LYS A 204 7.45 -11.08 4.12
N LEU A 205 6.90 -10.58 3.02
CA LEU A 205 6.17 -9.32 2.97
C LEU A 205 4.84 -9.37 3.73
N SER A 206 4.18 -10.51 3.84
CA SER A 206 2.96 -10.65 4.63
C SER A 206 3.14 -10.17 6.07
N ALA A 207 4.20 -10.59 6.74
CA ALA A 207 4.53 -10.12 8.10
C ALA A 207 4.88 -8.62 8.15
N VAL A 208 5.52 -8.10 7.10
CA VAL A 208 5.82 -6.66 7.00
C VAL A 208 4.53 -5.86 6.88
N PHE A 209 3.57 -6.30 6.08
CA PHE A 209 2.29 -5.62 5.91
C PHE A 209 1.44 -5.66 7.18
N GLU A 210 1.42 -6.77 7.92
CA GLU A 210 0.79 -6.83 9.25
C GLU A 210 1.43 -5.84 10.23
N ASN A 211 2.75 -5.69 10.21
CA ASN A 211 3.45 -4.72 11.02
C ASN A 211 3.18 -3.28 10.55
N ALA A 212 3.04 -3.05 9.22
CA ALA A 212 2.69 -1.74 8.68
C ALA A 212 1.30 -1.29 9.14
N VAL A 213 0.32 -2.21 9.22
CA VAL A 213 -1.02 -1.92 9.80
C VAL A 213 -0.88 -1.38 11.22
N LYS A 214 -0.19 -2.13 12.10
CA LYS A 214 0.03 -1.74 13.50
C LYS A 214 0.82 -0.44 13.63
N ALA A 215 1.81 -0.24 12.75
CA ALA A 215 2.60 0.97 12.71
C ALA A 215 1.75 2.19 12.34
N VAL A 216 0.90 2.08 11.32
CA VAL A 216 -0.02 3.16 10.91
C VAL A 216 -1.01 3.49 12.01
N GLU A 217 -1.54 2.50 12.74
CA GLU A 217 -2.40 2.74 13.92
C GLU A 217 -1.68 3.57 14.99
N LEU A 218 -0.44 3.20 15.35
CA LEU A 218 0.36 3.96 16.32
C LEU A 218 0.70 5.36 15.83
N MET A 219 1.05 5.50 14.54
CA MET A 219 1.38 6.80 13.95
C MET A 219 0.15 7.70 13.88
N ALA A 220 -1.02 7.17 13.54
CA ALA A 220 -2.28 7.90 13.57
C ALA A 220 -2.66 8.37 14.98
N ASP A 221 -2.30 7.60 16.02
CA ASP A 221 -2.47 7.95 17.44
C ASP A 221 -1.36 8.92 17.95
N GLY A 222 -0.48 9.41 17.06
CA GLY A 222 0.61 10.33 17.42
C GLY A 222 1.80 9.66 18.11
N LYS A 223 1.87 8.32 18.13
CA LYS A 223 2.90 7.54 18.85
C LYS A 223 4.00 7.04 17.89
N ILE A 224 4.53 7.94 17.05
CA ILE A 224 5.51 7.57 16.02
C ILE A 224 6.80 7.00 16.62
N ASP A 225 7.28 7.53 17.73
CA ASP A 225 8.48 7.02 18.40
C ASP A 225 8.29 5.58 18.87
N ARG A 226 7.10 5.26 19.38
CA ARG A 226 6.75 3.88 19.75
C ARG A 226 6.71 2.97 18.53
N ALA A 227 6.16 3.43 17.40
CA ALA A 227 6.17 2.68 16.15
C ALA A 227 7.62 2.43 15.69
N MET A 228 8.49 3.45 15.73
CA MET A 228 9.92 3.29 15.39
C MET A 228 10.63 2.29 16.29
N ASN A 229 10.38 2.30 17.59
CA ASN A 229 11.02 1.38 18.54
C ASN A 229 10.57 -0.07 18.36
N LEU A 230 9.34 -0.30 17.93
CA LEU A 230 8.79 -1.65 17.78
C LEU A 230 9.11 -2.29 16.44
N PHE A 231 9.26 -1.50 15.36
CA PHE A 231 9.28 -2.02 14.00
C PHE A 231 10.54 -1.68 13.17
N ASN A 232 11.50 -0.92 13.71
CA ASN A 232 12.77 -0.63 13.03
C ASN A 232 13.81 -1.75 13.19
#